data_ec2f16a9a5d7520ccd83aea2e607ae64
#
_entry.id   ec2f16a9a5d7520ccd83aea2e607ae64
#
_cell.length_a   1.000
_cell.length_b   1.000
_cell.length_c   1.000
_cell.angle_alpha   90.00
_cell.angle_beta   90.00
_cell.angle_gamma   90.00
#
_symmetry.space_group_name_H-M   'P 1'
#
loop_
_entity.id
_entity.type
_entity.pdbx_description
1 polymer ?
#
loop_
_entity_poly.entity_id
_entity_poly.type
_entity_poly.pdbx_seq_one_letter_code
_entity_poly.pdbx_strand_id
1 'polypeptide(L)'
;ACLVGSEMCIRDRPYLDAFFPKAGDAERYRFQHVLDALSFLPYGTMVDEFQHRVYAEPGLTPAERNAVWLELEAKYRPYIDQSGIPYLERGTRWQYQMHIYETPFYYIDYCLAQTAAFQFLLASQDDYDDAFARYLHLSQQGGEKLWTDLLAEAGFRSPFEPGALAQLAARVEPLIRKHTV
;
A
#
# COMPACT_ATOMS: atom_id res chain seq x y z
N ALA A 1 -8.84 -2.96 -8.85
CA ALA A 1 -7.93 -3.00 -7.70
C ALA A 1 -8.74 -3.38 -6.46
N CYS A 2 -8.25 -4.32 -5.70
CA CYS A 2 -9.02 -4.88 -4.59
C CYS A 2 -9.04 -3.93 -3.40
N LEU A 3 -10.23 -3.60 -2.89
CA LEU A 3 -10.43 -2.83 -1.65
C LEU A 3 -10.14 -3.66 -0.38
N VAL A 4 -9.48 -4.81 -0.49
CA VAL A 4 -9.23 -5.76 0.61
C VAL A 4 -8.58 -5.09 1.82
N GLY A 5 -7.63 -4.18 1.61
CA GLY A 5 -7.04 -3.41 2.71
C GLY A 5 -8.05 -2.49 3.41
N SER A 6 -9.01 -1.92 2.67
CA SER A 6 -10.05 -1.04 3.22
C SER A 6 -11.07 -1.81 4.06
N GLU A 7 -11.45 -3.02 3.65
CA GLU A 7 -12.41 -3.84 4.38
C GLU A 7 -11.93 -4.13 5.80
N MET A 8 -10.68 -4.55 5.97
CA MET A 8 -10.10 -4.79 7.28
C MET A 8 -9.94 -3.52 8.11
N CYS A 9 -9.61 -2.39 7.46
CA CYS A 9 -9.48 -1.10 8.15
C CYS A 9 -10.80 -0.52 8.64
N ILE A 10 -11.91 -0.81 7.96
CA ILE A 10 -13.22 -0.20 8.23
C ILE A 10 -14.21 -1.22 8.73
N ARG A 11 -14.58 -2.21 7.91
CA ARG A 11 -15.67 -3.14 8.21
C ARG A 11 -15.41 -3.99 9.44
N ASP A 12 -14.21 -4.55 9.56
CA ASP A 12 -13.88 -5.54 10.57
C ASP A 12 -13.40 -4.91 11.89
N ARG A 13 -13.05 -3.61 11.87
CA ARG A 13 -12.49 -2.91 13.03
C ARG A 13 -13.32 -2.98 14.32
N PRO A 14 -14.66 -2.82 14.30
CA PRO A 14 -15.48 -2.93 15.50
C PRO A 14 -15.52 -4.34 16.10
N TYR A 15 -15.18 -5.37 15.29
CA TYR A 15 -15.30 -6.78 15.66
C TYR A 15 -13.97 -7.42 16.03
N LEU A 16 -12.86 -6.70 15.96
CA LEU A 16 -11.52 -7.26 16.19
C LEU A 16 -11.36 -7.87 17.59
N ASP A 17 -11.98 -7.29 18.62
CA ASP A 17 -11.94 -7.84 19.96
C ASP A 17 -12.70 -9.18 20.09
N ALA A 18 -13.68 -9.42 19.22
CA ALA A 18 -14.36 -10.72 19.13
C ALA A 18 -13.50 -11.77 18.39
N PHE A 19 -12.71 -11.35 17.40
CA PHE A 19 -11.79 -12.24 16.68
C PHE A 19 -10.53 -12.57 17.49
N PHE A 20 -10.11 -11.65 18.36
CA PHE A 20 -8.90 -11.76 19.18
C PHE A 20 -9.27 -11.67 20.67
N PRO A 21 -9.73 -12.79 21.28
CA PRO A 21 -10.24 -12.76 22.67
C PRO A 21 -9.16 -12.55 23.74
N LYS A 22 -7.88 -12.73 23.40
CA LYS A 22 -6.78 -12.47 24.32
C LYS A 22 -6.48 -10.98 24.40
N ALA A 23 -6.42 -10.47 25.62
CA ALA A 23 -6.14 -9.05 25.87
C ALA A 23 -4.87 -8.57 25.15
N GLY A 24 -4.99 -7.48 24.39
CA GLY A 24 -3.90 -6.85 23.65
C GLY A 24 -3.64 -7.42 22.23
N ASP A 25 -4.17 -8.60 21.88
CA ASP A 25 -3.92 -9.16 20.56
C ASP A 25 -4.64 -8.38 19.44
N ALA A 26 -5.84 -7.89 19.67
CA ALA A 26 -6.57 -7.04 18.72
C ALA A 26 -5.78 -5.72 18.41
N GLU A 27 -5.20 -5.12 19.46
CA GLU A 27 -4.40 -3.91 19.29
C GLU A 27 -3.09 -4.17 18.56
N ARG A 28 -2.40 -5.27 18.89
CA ARG A 28 -1.21 -5.73 18.17
C ARG A 28 -1.52 -6.00 16.70
N TYR A 29 -2.65 -6.60 16.41
CA TYR A 29 -3.11 -6.86 15.05
C TYR A 29 -3.36 -5.55 14.29
N ARG A 30 -4.07 -4.56 14.91
CA ARG A 30 -4.28 -3.23 14.29
C ARG A 30 -2.96 -2.55 13.93
N PHE A 31 -2.00 -2.59 14.84
CA PHE A 31 -0.66 -2.04 14.62
C PHE A 31 0.06 -2.75 13.46
N GLN A 32 0.12 -4.08 13.51
CA GLN A 32 0.80 -4.87 12.48
C GLN A 32 0.16 -4.64 11.11
N HIS A 33 -1.15 -4.59 11.04
CA HIS A 33 -1.87 -4.33 9.79
C HIS A 33 -1.53 -2.96 9.18
N VAL A 34 -1.48 -1.91 9.99
CA VAL A 34 -1.07 -0.57 9.52
C VAL A 34 0.39 -0.57 9.07
N LEU A 35 1.26 -1.23 9.82
CA LEU A 35 2.69 -1.33 9.49
C LEU A 35 2.92 -2.08 8.17
N ASP A 36 2.25 -3.20 7.97
CA ASP A 36 2.33 -4.00 6.74
C ASP A 36 1.83 -3.20 5.53
N ALA A 37 0.70 -2.50 5.68
CA ALA A 37 0.13 -1.64 4.65
C ALA A 37 1.06 -0.48 4.27
N LEU A 38 1.72 0.16 5.25
CA LEU A 38 2.72 1.20 5.00
C LEU A 38 3.97 0.64 4.32
N SER A 39 4.46 -0.51 4.79
CA SER A 39 5.65 -1.16 4.24
C SER A 39 5.45 -1.63 2.80
N PHE A 40 4.20 -1.86 2.40
CA PHE A 40 3.84 -2.22 1.04
C PHE A 40 4.03 -1.07 0.04
N LEU A 41 3.73 0.18 0.42
CA LEU A 41 3.76 1.32 -0.51
C LEU A 41 5.13 1.53 -1.18
N PRO A 42 6.27 1.59 -0.46
CA PRO A 42 7.57 1.70 -1.11
C PRO A 42 7.89 0.49 -1.99
N TYR A 43 7.47 -0.72 -1.63
CA TYR A 43 7.67 -1.89 -2.46
C TYR A 43 6.86 -1.83 -3.77
N GLY A 44 5.58 -1.50 -3.69
CA GLY A 44 4.73 -1.41 -4.87
C GLY A 44 5.17 -0.31 -5.83
N THR A 45 5.58 0.86 -5.30
CA THR A 45 6.13 1.97 -6.10
C THR A 45 7.46 1.58 -6.74
N MET A 46 8.31 0.85 -6.03
CA MET A 46 9.57 0.32 -6.55
C MET A 46 9.34 -0.66 -7.72
N VAL A 47 8.35 -1.55 -7.60
CA VAL A 47 7.98 -2.49 -8.67
C VAL A 47 7.54 -1.73 -9.91
N ASP A 48 6.80 -0.64 -9.76
CA ASP A 48 6.35 0.19 -10.87
C ASP A 48 7.52 0.91 -11.54
N GLU A 49 8.39 1.59 -10.78
CA GLU A 49 9.58 2.24 -11.34
C GLU A 49 10.50 1.24 -12.04
N PHE A 50 10.65 0.03 -11.49
CA PHE A 50 11.41 -1.03 -12.13
C PHE A 50 10.84 -1.37 -13.51
N GLN A 51 9.54 -1.52 -13.63
CA GLN A 51 8.89 -1.79 -14.92
C GLN A 51 9.13 -0.66 -15.91
N HIS A 52 8.95 0.60 -15.51
CA HIS A 52 9.22 1.75 -16.37
C HIS A 52 10.65 1.72 -16.91
N ARG A 53 11.64 1.41 -16.09
CA ARG A 53 13.06 1.36 -16.52
C ARG A 53 13.33 0.21 -17.48
N VAL A 54 12.90 -1.00 -17.16
CA VAL A 54 13.23 -2.19 -17.97
C VAL A 54 12.42 -2.27 -19.25
N TYR A 55 11.21 -1.72 -19.30
CA TYR A 55 10.41 -1.65 -20.51
C TYR A 55 10.85 -0.50 -21.43
N ALA A 56 11.39 0.58 -20.89
CA ALA A 56 12.01 1.64 -21.69
C ALA A 56 13.33 1.18 -22.37
N GLU A 57 14.03 0.22 -21.74
CA GLU A 57 15.31 -0.32 -22.22
C GLU A 57 15.25 -1.84 -22.39
N PRO A 58 14.53 -2.36 -23.40
CA PRO A 58 14.29 -3.80 -23.57
C PRO A 58 15.57 -4.61 -23.84
N GLY A 59 16.65 -3.93 -24.26
CA GLY A 59 17.97 -4.53 -24.51
C GLY A 59 18.77 -4.87 -23.25
N LEU A 60 18.32 -4.46 -22.05
CA LEU A 60 19.02 -4.79 -20.80
C LEU A 60 19.17 -6.29 -20.62
N THR A 61 20.39 -6.72 -20.33
CA THR A 61 20.70 -8.10 -19.94
C THR A 61 20.06 -8.43 -18.59
N PRO A 62 19.90 -9.72 -18.23
CA PRO A 62 19.43 -10.10 -16.90
C PRO A 62 20.27 -9.52 -15.74
N ALA A 63 21.58 -9.43 -15.93
CA ALA A 63 22.49 -8.86 -14.92
C ALA A 63 22.25 -7.35 -14.73
N GLU A 64 22.03 -6.60 -15.80
CA GLU A 64 21.71 -5.16 -15.74
C GLU A 64 20.34 -4.94 -15.09
N ARG A 65 19.33 -5.77 -15.38
CA ARG A 65 18.03 -5.71 -14.69
C ARG A 65 18.18 -5.98 -13.20
N ASN A 66 19.02 -6.92 -12.80
CA ASN A 66 19.32 -7.17 -11.40
C ASN A 66 19.98 -5.96 -10.73
N ALA A 67 20.90 -5.26 -11.43
CA ALA A 67 21.51 -4.04 -10.91
C ALA A 67 20.49 -2.91 -10.73
N VAL A 68 19.57 -2.73 -11.71
CA VAL A 68 18.45 -1.79 -11.57
C VAL A 68 17.60 -2.12 -10.34
N TRP A 69 17.29 -3.40 -10.12
CA TRP A 69 16.51 -3.79 -8.95
C TRP A 69 17.22 -3.45 -7.63
N LEU A 70 18.52 -3.73 -7.51
CA LEU A 70 19.30 -3.40 -6.30
C LEU A 70 19.37 -1.89 -6.04
N GLU A 71 19.55 -1.08 -7.08
CA GLU A 71 19.50 0.38 -6.98
C GLU A 71 18.17 0.86 -6.40
N LEU A 72 17.07 0.31 -6.91
CA LEU A 72 15.72 0.66 -6.46
C LEU A 72 15.43 0.14 -5.04
N GLU A 73 15.91 -1.05 -4.68
CA GLU A 73 15.83 -1.54 -3.29
C GLU A 73 16.53 -0.57 -2.33
N ALA A 74 17.72 -0.11 -2.67
CA ALA A 74 18.46 0.86 -1.84
C ALA A 74 17.74 2.23 -1.75
N LYS A 75 17.05 2.64 -2.82
CA LYS A 75 16.27 3.88 -2.87
C LYS A 75 15.00 3.82 -2.03
N TYR A 76 14.20 2.76 -2.21
CA TYR A 76 12.84 2.68 -1.65
C TYR A 76 12.77 1.96 -0.31
N ARG A 77 13.70 1.03 -0.06
CA ARG A 77 13.67 0.14 1.10
C ARG A 77 15.04 0.02 1.80
N PRO A 78 15.71 1.15 2.08
CA PRO A 78 17.07 1.14 2.68
C PRO A 78 17.12 0.49 4.06
N TYR A 79 15.98 0.26 4.69
CA TYR A 79 15.84 -0.38 6.00
C TYR A 79 15.77 -1.91 5.92
N ILE A 80 15.76 -2.50 4.73
CA ILE A 80 15.78 -3.96 4.55
C ILE A 80 17.20 -4.42 4.34
N ASP A 81 17.72 -5.18 5.31
CA ASP A 81 18.98 -5.89 5.15
C ASP A 81 18.73 -7.22 4.42
N GLN A 82 19.35 -7.39 3.26
CA GLN A 82 19.25 -8.58 2.42
C GLN A 82 20.51 -9.45 2.50
N SER A 83 21.49 -9.07 3.34
CA SER A 83 22.76 -9.79 3.46
C SER A 83 22.57 -11.23 3.96
N GLY A 84 23.37 -12.14 3.44
CA GLY A 84 23.26 -13.56 3.75
C GLY A 84 22.15 -14.33 3.02
N ILE A 85 21.38 -13.67 2.14
CA ILE A 85 20.38 -14.30 1.29
C ILE A 85 20.81 -14.19 -0.18
N PRO A 86 21.57 -15.17 -0.72
CA PRO A 86 22.24 -15.06 -2.02
C PRO A 86 21.32 -14.71 -3.19
N TYR A 87 20.05 -15.09 -3.11
CA TYR A 87 19.03 -14.77 -4.11
C TYR A 87 18.70 -13.26 -4.09
N LEU A 88 18.55 -12.67 -2.92
CA LEU A 88 18.21 -11.25 -2.77
C LEU A 88 19.43 -10.35 -3.03
N GLU A 89 20.60 -10.74 -2.52
CA GLU A 89 21.88 -10.02 -2.73
C GLU A 89 22.21 -9.81 -4.21
N ARG A 90 21.80 -10.74 -5.08
CA ARG A 90 22.00 -10.64 -6.53
C ARG A 90 20.96 -9.79 -7.25
N GLY A 91 19.99 -9.23 -6.53
CA GLY A 91 18.91 -8.43 -7.11
C GLY A 91 17.93 -9.24 -7.98
N THR A 92 17.77 -10.53 -7.71
CA THR A 92 16.94 -11.41 -8.54
C THR A 92 15.47 -11.48 -8.09
N ARG A 93 15.08 -10.76 -7.02
CA ARG A 93 13.72 -10.81 -6.47
C ARG A 93 12.63 -10.42 -7.49
N TRP A 94 12.89 -9.51 -8.42
CA TRP A 94 11.93 -9.13 -9.46
C TRP A 94 11.44 -10.30 -10.31
N GLN A 95 12.28 -11.34 -10.46
CA GLN A 95 11.95 -12.54 -11.23
C GLN A 95 10.79 -13.35 -10.60
N TYR A 96 10.57 -13.17 -9.31
CA TYR A 96 9.46 -13.81 -8.59
C TYR A 96 8.16 -13.00 -8.69
N GLN A 97 8.21 -11.75 -9.13
CA GLN A 97 7.05 -10.86 -9.20
C GLN A 97 6.27 -11.09 -10.50
N MET A 98 5.28 -11.97 -10.47
CA MET A 98 4.48 -12.38 -11.64
C MET A 98 3.84 -11.19 -12.36
N HIS A 99 3.40 -10.17 -11.64
CA HIS A 99 2.75 -8.98 -12.21
C HIS A 99 3.60 -8.26 -13.25
N ILE A 100 4.94 -8.32 -13.12
CA ILE A 100 5.85 -7.70 -14.10
C ILE A 100 5.69 -8.34 -15.48
N TYR A 101 5.34 -9.62 -15.54
CA TYR A 101 5.25 -10.40 -16.78
C TYR A 101 3.83 -10.52 -17.31
N GLU A 102 2.86 -10.75 -16.43
CA GLU A 102 1.49 -11.10 -16.79
C GLU A 102 0.59 -9.86 -16.92
N THR A 103 0.82 -8.85 -16.07
CA THR A 103 0.02 -7.62 -16.01
C THR A 103 0.91 -6.40 -15.80
N PRO A 104 1.76 -6.06 -16.79
CA PRO A 104 2.67 -4.92 -16.67
C PRO A 104 1.95 -3.63 -16.31
N PHE A 105 2.58 -2.83 -15.44
CA PHE A 105 2.08 -1.54 -14.95
C PHE A 105 0.77 -1.58 -14.12
N TYR A 106 0.27 -2.77 -13.81
CA TYR A 106 -0.92 -2.90 -12.95
C TYR A 106 -0.60 -2.78 -11.46
N TYR A 107 0.64 -3.13 -11.04
CA TYR A 107 0.98 -3.25 -9.62
C TYR A 107 0.84 -1.96 -8.83
N ILE A 108 0.99 -0.81 -9.47
CA ILE A 108 0.80 0.51 -8.85
C ILE A 108 -0.64 0.74 -8.36
N ASP A 109 -1.64 0.10 -8.97
CA ASP A 109 -3.04 0.24 -8.58
C ASP A 109 -3.29 -0.21 -7.14
N TYR A 110 -2.50 -1.18 -6.66
CA TYR A 110 -2.56 -1.59 -5.25
C TYR A 110 -2.08 -0.47 -4.30
N CYS A 111 -1.07 0.29 -4.71
CA CYS A 111 -0.59 1.44 -3.93
C CYS A 111 -1.66 2.56 -3.91
N LEU A 112 -2.29 2.83 -5.04
CA LEU A 112 -3.37 3.81 -5.14
C LEU A 112 -4.56 3.39 -4.26
N ALA A 113 -4.97 2.14 -4.33
CA ALA A 113 -6.01 1.59 -3.46
C ALA A 113 -5.63 1.68 -1.97
N GLN A 114 -4.36 1.42 -1.62
CA GLN A 114 -3.89 1.53 -0.24
C GLN A 114 -3.90 2.97 0.27
N THR A 115 -3.64 3.97 -0.58
CA THR A 115 -3.78 5.38 -0.18
C THR A 115 -5.22 5.75 0.15
N ALA A 116 -6.20 5.23 -0.60
CA ALA A 116 -7.61 5.38 -0.28
C ALA A 116 -7.97 4.68 1.04
N ALA A 117 -7.48 3.45 1.24
CA ALA A 117 -7.70 2.69 2.48
C ALA A 117 -7.20 3.44 3.72
N PHE A 118 -6.05 4.10 3.65
CA PHE A 118 -5.56 4.94 4.74
C PHE A 118 -6.44 6.16 5.00
N GLN A 119 -6.97 6.80 3.97
CA GLN A 119 -7.90 7.92 4.15
C GLN A 119 -9.20 7.45 4.83
N PHE A 120 -9.73 6.29 4.45
CA PHE A 120 -10.86 5.68 5.13
C PHE A 120 -10.53 5.31 6.58
N LEU A 121 -9.36 4.73 6.84
CA LEU A 121 -8.90 4.41 8.20
C LEU A 121 -8.90 5.64 9.09
N LEU A 122 -8.34 6.76 8.60
CA LEU A 122 -8.29 8.01 9.36
C LEU A 122 -9.69 8.60 9.57
N ALA A 123 -10.53 8.63 8.54
CA ALA A 123 -11.91 9.08 8.65
C ALA A 123 -12.70 8.24 9.68
N SER A 124 -12.49 6.92 9.71
CA SER A 124 -13.16 6.03 10.67
C SER A 124 -12.72 6.23 12.12
N GLN A 125 -11.58 6.89 12.36
CA GLN A 125 -11.17 7.28 13.71
C GLN A 125 -11.86 8.56 14.17
N ASP A 126 -12.17 9.46 13.23
CA ASP A 126 -12.88 10.71 13.51
C ASP A 126 -14.38 10.45 13.68
N ASP A 127 -15.00 9.74 12.72
CA ASP A 127 -16.41 9.31 12.75
C ASP A 127 -16.57 8.00 11.98
N TYR A 128 -16.81 6.90 12.71
CA TYR A 128 -16.92 5.57 12.11
C TYR A 128 -18.14 5.43 11.20
N ASP A 129 -19.31 5.92 11.65
CA ASP A 129 -20.57 5.73 10.93
C ASP A 129 -20.58 6.50 9.61
N ASP A 130 -20.07 7.73 9.62
CA ASP A 130 -19.90 8.54 8.41
C ASP A 130 -18.86 7.91 7.45
N ALA A 131 -17.72 7.49 7.95
CA ALA A 131 -16.70 6.83 7.14
C ALA A 131 -17.23 5.52 6.51
N PHE A 132 -17.99 4.74 7.26
CA PHE A 132 -18.58 3.51 6.76
C PHE A 132 -19.67 3.76 5.73
N ALA A 133 -20.49 4.79 5.90
CA ALA A 133 -21.49 5.19 4.92
C ALA A 133 -20.83 5.62 3.59
N ARG A 134 -19.75 6.40 3.65
CA ARG A 134 -18.95 6.79 2.46
C ARG A 134 -18.30 5.58 1.79
N TYR A 135 -17.78 4.63 2.57
CA TYR A 135 -17.23 3.38 2.03
C TYR A 135 -18.30 2.56 1.29
N LEU A 136 -19.48 2.40 1.87
CA LEU A 136 -20.60 1.70 1.21
C LEU A 136 -21.04 2.42 -0.08
N HIS A 137 -21.13 3.76 -0.04
CA HIS A 137 -21.48 4.55 -1.21
C HIS A 137 -20.46 4.33 -2.34
N LEU A 138 -19.17 4.44 -2.05
CA LEU A 138 -18.11 4.19 -3.02
C LEU A 138 -18.19 2.76 -3.60
N SER A 139 -18.41 1.77 -2.74
CA SER A 139 -18.50 0.35 -3.16
C SER A 139 -19.72 0.09 -4.06
N GLN A 140 -20.82 0.81 -3.86
CA GLN A 140 -22.04 0.70 -4.67
C GLN A 140 -21.89 1.30 -6.07
N GLN A 141 -20.96 2.24 -6.28
CA GLN A 141 -20.73 2.83 -7.60
C GLN A 141 -20.08 1.85 -8.59
N GLY A 142 -19.43 0.79 -8.11
CA GLY A 142 -18.74 -0.17 -8.97
C GLY A 142 -17.68 0.50 -9.87
N GLY A 143 -17.76 0.21 -11.18
CA GLY A 143 -16.85 0.77 -12.20
C GLY A 143 -17.49 1.86 -13.06
N GLU A 144 -18.50 2.57 -12.59
CA GLU A 144 -19.27 3.55 -13.39
C GLU A 144 -18.53 4.90 -13.59
N LYS A 145 -17.56 5.21 -12.71
CA LYS A 145 -16.85 6.48 -12.71
C LYS A 145 -15.34 6.27 -12.66
N LEU A 146 -14.58 7.31 -13.00
CA LEU A 146 -13.15 7.31 -12.78
C LEU A 146 -12.85 7.21 -11.28
N TRP A 147 -11.76 6.50 -10.95
CA TRP A 147 -11.36 6.29 -9.56
C TRP A 147 -11.12 7.61 -8.80
N THR A 148 -10.55 8.63 -9.47
CA THR A 148 -10.35 9.96 -8.91
C THR A 148 -11.66 10.66 -8.55
N ASP A 149 -12.71 10.47 -9.36
CA ASP A 149 -14.03 11.05 -9.10
C ASP A 149 -14.70 10.34 -7.92
N LEU A 150 -14.55 9.01 -7.84
CA LEU A 150 -15.02 8.22 -6.69
C LEU A 150 -14.36 8.64 -5.38
N LEU A 151 -13.05 8.94 -5.39
CA LEU A 151 -12.35 9.46 -4.23
C LEU A 151 -12.88 10.85 -3.82
N ALA A 152 -13.06 11.74 -4.79
CA ALA A 152 -13.58 13.08 -4.53
C ALA A 152 -15.01 13.03 -3.96
N GLU A 153 -15.88 12.16 -4.47
CA GLU A 153 -17.24 11.95 -3.94
C GLU A 153 -17.23 11.37 -2.52
N ALA A 154 -16.23 10.54 -2.19
CA ALA A 154 -16.01 10.07 -0.83
C ALA A 154 -15.40 11.14 0.11
N GLY A 155 -15.14 12.35 -0.40
CA GLY A 155 -14.53 13.45 0.35
C GLY A 155 -13.03 13.26 0.59
N PHE A 156 -12.35 12.49 -0.25
CA PHE A 156 -10.92 12.19 -0.15
C PHE A 156 -10.11 12.91 -1.23
N ARG A 157 -8.83 13.11 -0.91
CA ARG A 157 -7.89 13.72 -1.84
C ARG A 157 -7.29 12.68 -2.77
N SER A 158 -7.11 13.07 -4.02
CA SER A 158 -6.36 12.26 -4.98
C SER A 158 -4.88 12.20 -4.58
N PRO A 159 -4.23 11.02 -4.62
CA PRO A 159 -2.79 10.90 -4.37
C PRO A 159 -1.94 11.62 -5.43
N PHE A 160 -2.53 11.99 -6.57
CA PHE A 160 -1.88 12.76 -7.63
C PHE A 160 -1.83 14.26 -7.34
N GLU A 161 -2.57 14.75 -6.34
CA GLU A 161 -2.51 16.14 -5.95
C GLU A 161 -1.19 16.46 -5.22
N PRO A 162 -0.56 17.61 -5.51
CA PRO A 162 0.67 18.01 -4.82
C PRO A 162 0.49 18.03 -3.30
N GLY A 163 1.39 17.34 -2.60
CA GLY A 163 1.41 17.27 -1.14
C GLY A 163 0.38 16.33 -0.50
N ALA A 164 -0.53 15.70 -1.25
CA ALA A 164 -1.54 14.80 -0.70
C ALA A 164 -0.91 13.61 0.05
N LEU A 165 0.09 12.97 -0.53
CA LEU A 165 0.79 11.84 0.11
C LEU A 165 1.56 12.26 1.36
N ALA A 166 2.20 13.42 1.36
CA ALA A 166 2.92 13.93 2.54
C ALA A 166 1.94 14.22 3.70
N GLN A 167 0.79 14.80 3.40
CA GLN A 167 -0.26 15.04 4.40
C GLN A 167 -0.86 13.73 4.93
N LEU A 168 -1.08 12.75 4.05
CA LEU A 168 -1.55 11.43 4.44
C LEU A 168 -0.54 10.75 5.37
N ALA A 169 0.73 10.74 5.00
CA ALA A 169 1.82 10.16 5.79
C ALA A 169 1.90 10.79 7.18
N ALA A 170 1.84 12.12 7.28
CA ALA A 170 1.86 12.84 8.56
C ALA A 170 0.69 12.47 9.49
N ARG A 171 -0.47 12.13 8.92
CA ARG A 171 -1.64 11.67 9.71
C ARG A 171 -1.56 10.20 10.10
N VAL A 172 -0.93 9.35 9.30
CA VAL A 172 -0.80 7.91 9.57
C VAL A 172 0.36 7.63 10.54
N GLU A 173 1.44 8.41 10.49
CA GLU A 173 2.62 8.24 11.33
C GLU A 173 2.32 8.08 12.84
N PRO A 174 1.44 8.89 13.47
CA PRO A 174 1.09 8.72 14.88
C PRO A 174 0.50 7.36 15.24
N LEU A 175 -0.14 6.68 14.29
CA LEU A 175 -0.73 5.35 14.51
C LEU A 175 0.33 4.28 14.75
N ILE A 176 1.54 4.50 14.21
CA ILE A 176 2.65 3.58 14.39
C ILE A 176 3.49 3.96 15.61
N ARG A 177 3.71 5.26 15.84
CA ARG A 177 4.56 5.73 16.95
C ARG A 177 4.05 5.32 18.33
N LYS A 178 2.74 5.15 18.51
CA LYS A 178 2.16 4.74 19.78
C LYS A 178 2.59 3.34 20.26
N HIS A 179 3.15 2.54 19.36
CA HIS A 179 3.52 1.14 19.63
C HIS A 179 5.03 0.89 19.53
N THR A 180 5.82 1.92 19.25
CA THR A 180 7.29 1.83 19.20
C THR A 180 7.84 2.22 20.57
N VAL A 181 7.74 1.31 21.54
CA VAL A 181 8.44 1.40 22.84
C VAL A 181 9.15 0.09 23.10
#